data_4f8866f17409cc1993608fcb5c1f90d1
#
_entry.id   4f8866f17409cc1993608fcb5c1f90d1
#
_cell.length_a   1.000
_cell.length_b   1.000
_cell.length_c   1.000
_cell.angle_alpha   90.00
_cell.angle_beta   90.00
_cell.angle_gamma   90.00
#
_symmetry.space_group_name_H-M   'P 1'
#
loop_
_entity.id
_entity.type
_entity.pdbx_description
1 polymer ?
#
loop_
_entity_poly.entity_id
_entity_poly.type
_entity_poly.pdbx_seq_one_letter_code
_entity_poly.pdbx_strand_id
1 'polypeptide(L)'
;MNTHVQFRVIYRQFLFRLMDVELFSASANGDASSLLGQFGALLIMVSVILSMGAVTIGQAIRRESEAASVWSAERFLVSLTMLVVGVFALLRWDATFLDRRDVLVLAPLPVRGRTLFAAKIAAAASALGLVVAALHSVAGFAWPIVLAPQASGLAGTARFFAAFWVALLAAAAFLFCALLAVQAAAAQLPRRWYLRVSPILQIAAFILFLGVICFQPSLNTATALGAPENQRTLAWLPSYWFLGLLSELSGAYAAEGHTVMAPLARRALANLAIAIFAAGSAFLLSYVRMLRRIVEEPDIVPNSRGGLWLPRFGSSPQTALAQFVIRTLLRSREHRAILAFYLGGGFALVAVYLTGATQAMHLTWLDLVQRVNVPMLVSTVLMLCAAWLGTRTVFSLPLDLRANWIFRVTPALGTAGRLPAVRRALLALSVFPVLAVSAALLLWFWPCAPVAQHLLVLGLLGSILADVSLKGFQKVPFTCSYLPGKSKVHMVFWCIVPLVVAIQNATEWERRAMSSPLSYWAMAATLGAAAFAARWVSNASANRNEPEIQFEESASDELVELGINN
;
A
#
# COMPACT_ATOMS: atom_id res chain seq x y z
N MET A 1 -5.88 15.46 38.26
CA MET A 1 -4.85 14.66 37.56
C MET A 1 -3.82 15.62 36.96
N ASN A 2 -2.53 15.37 37.20
CA ASN A 2 -1.44 16.28 36.76
C ASN A 2 -1.39 16.32 35.22
N THR A 3 -1.18 17.50 34.62
CA THR A 3 -1.21 17.72 33.16
C THR A 3 -0.22 16.80 32.41
N HIS A 4 0.91 16.49 33.04
CA HIS A 4 1.90 15.54 32.49
C HIS A 4 1.40 14.09 32.40
N VAL A 5 0.62 13.64 33.38
CA VAL A 5 0.03 12.30 33.39
C VAL A 5 -1.05 12.21 32.31
N GLN A 6 -1.90 13.24 32.18
CA GLN A 6 -2.89 13.32 31.11
C GLN A 6 -2.26 13.25 29.73
N PHE A 7 -1.21 14.06 29.51
CA PHE A 7 -0.49 14.06 28.23
C PHE A 7 0.08 12.67 27.90
N ARG A 8 0.75 12.01 28.87
CA ARG A 8 1.38 10.70 28.66
C ARG A 8 0.36 9.61 28.29
N VAL A 9 -0.78 9.58 28.97
CA VAL A 9 -1.86 8.61 28.70
C VAL A 9 -2.45 8.83 27.31
N ILE A 10 -2.80 10.07 26.98
CA ILE A 10 -3.40 10.43 25.71
C ILE A 10 -2.43 10.21 24.54
N TYR A 11 -1.15 10.61 24.72
CA TYR A 11 -0.07 10.37 23.76
C TYR A 11 0.08 8.89 23.44
N ARG A 12 0.17 8.04 24.49
CA ARG A 12 0.30 6.59 24.33
C ARG A 12 -0.88 6.00 23.55
N GLN A 13 -2.09 6.42 23.86
CA GLN A 13 -3.29 5.94 23.18
C GLN A 13 -3.32 6.36 21.70
N PHE A 14 -2.96 7.60 21.38
CA PHE A 14 -2.89 8.06 20.00
C PHE A 14 -1.77 7.37 19.22
N LEU A 15 -0.61 7.15 19.84
CA LEU A 15 0.49 6.45 19.20
C LEU A 15 0.12 5.01 18.85
N PHE A 16 -0.46 4.26 19.80
CA PHE A 16 -0.93 2.90 19.52
C PHE A 16 -1.97 2.87 18.41
N ARG A 17 -2.92 3.78 18.43
CA ARG A 17 -3.94 3.85 17.40
C ARG A 17 -3.39 4.21 16.02
N LEU A 18 -2.38 5.06 15.92
CA LEU A 18 -1.70 5.37 14.66
C LEU A 18 -0.91 4.16 14.14
N MET A 19 -0.32 3.39 15.03
CA MET A 19 0.47 2.21 14.65
C MET A 19 -0.36 0.95 14.43
N ASP A 20 -1.63 0.94 14.88
CA ASP A 20 -2.56 -0.16 14.67
C ASP A 20 -3.06 -0.17 13.22
N VAL A 21 -2.30 -0.80 12.34
CA VAL A 21 -2.66 -0.99 10.94
C VAL A 21 -3.53 -2.24 10.84
N GLU A 22 -4.81 -2.10 10.52
CA GLU A 22 -5.80 -3.19 10.45
C GLU A 22 -5.38 -4.36 9.55
N LEU A 23 -4.52 -4.11 8.55
CA LEU A 23 -3.89 -5.15 7.73
C LEU A 23 -3.12 -6.20 8.55
N PHE A 24 -2.62 -5.81 9.72
CA PHE A 24 -1.82 -6.65 10.61
C PHE A 24 -2.59 -7.05 11.87
N SER A 25 -3.68 -6.34 12.21
CA SER A 25 -4.44 -6.54 13.45
C SER A 25 -5.18 -7.88 13.49
N ALA A 26 -5.55 -8.42 12.34
CA ALA A 26 -6.21 -9.72 12.23
C ALA A 26 -5.41 -10.90 12.82
N SER A 27 -4.11 -10.72 13.09
CA SER A 27 -3.23 -11.75 13.66
C SER A 27 -2.93 -11.57 15.16
N ALA A 28 -3.38 -10.50 15.78
CA ALA A 28 -2.84 -10.05 17.07
C ALA A 28 -3.84 -10.13 18.23
N ASN A 29 -4.74 -11.08 18.31
CA ASN A 29 -5.61 -11.32 19.48
C ASN A 29 -5.95 -10.09 20.36
N GLY A 30 -6.03 -8.90 19.75
CA GLY A 30 -6.29 -7.65 20.48
C GLY A 30 -5.11 -7.01 21.21
N ASP A 31 -3.91 -7.61 21.17
CA ASP A 31 -2.72 -7.08 21.86
C ASP A 31 -1.99 -6.04 21.01
N ALA A 32 -2.13 -4.76 21.35
CA ALA A 32 -1.50 -3.64 20.64
C ALA A 32 0.04 -3.75 20.55
N SER A 33 0.66 -4.42 21.52
CA SER A 33 2.11 -4.65 21.53
C SER A 33 2.56 -5.64 20.45
N SER A 34 1.76 -6.65 20.14
CA SER A 34 2.06 -7.64 19.10
C SER A 34 1.93 -7.06 17.69
N LEU A 35 1.03 -6.10 17.50
CA LEU A 35 0.83 -5.37 16.23
C LEU A 35 2.01 -4.47 15.89
N LEU A 36 2.46 -3.69 16.85
CA LEU A 36 3.65 -2.86 16.73
C LEU A 36 4.87 -3.72 16.39
N GLY A 37 4.96 -4.91 17.03
CA GLY A 37 6.02 -5.89 16.77
C GLY A 37 6.00 -6.43 15.34
N GLN A 38 4.84 -6.76 14.77
CA GLN A 38 4.75 -7.35 13.42
C GLN A 38 5.07 -6.34 12.32
N PHE A 39 4.54 -5.13 12.39
CA PHE A 39 4.85 -4.07 11.42
C PHE A 39 6.31 -3.64 11.52
N GLY A 40 6.81 -3.47 12.75
CA GLY A 40 8.22 -3.18 13.00
C GLY A 40 9.14 -4.30 12.49
N ALA A 41 8.80 -5.57 12.73
CA ALA A 41 9.56 -6.72 12.25
C ALA A 41 9.61 -6.78 10.71
N LEU A 42 8.51 -6.44 10.02
CA LEU A 42 8.50 -6.34 8.56
C LEU A 42 9.47 -5.26 8.06
N LEU A 43 9.44 -4.07 8.65
CA LEU A 43 10.33 -2.98 8.28
C LEU A 43 11.80 -3.30 8.58
N ILE A 44 12.07 -3.93 9.73
CA ILE A 44 13.42 -4.41 10.08
C ILE A 44 13.90 -5.48 9.08
N MET A 45 13.04 -6.40 8.67
CA MET A 45 13.38 -7.38 7.64
C MET A 45 13.73 -6.70 6.31
N VAL A 46 12.96 -5.71 5.89
CA VAL A 46 13.28 -4.88 4.71
C VAL A 46 14.63 -4.20 4.89
N SER A 47 14.91 -3.67 6.08
CA SER A 47 16.20 -3.04 6.42
C SER A 47 17.39 -4.01 6.29
N VAL A 48 17.23 -5.26 6.71
CA VAL A 48 18.27 -6.30 6.55
C VAL A 48 18.52 -6.58 5.07
N ILE A 49 17.47 -6.71 4.26
CA ILE A 49 17.60 -6.95 2.81
C ILE A 49 18.31 -5.78 2.13
N LEU A 50 17.93 -4.54 2.49
CA LEU A 50 18.60 -3.34 2.00
C LEU A 50 20.09 -3.31 2.37
N SER A 51 20.45 -3.79 3.57
CA SER A 51 21.85 -3.84 4.00
C SER A 51 22.66 -4.87 3.23
N MET A 52 22.06 -5.99 2.80
CA MET A 52 22.70 -6.94 1.88
C MET A 52 22.98 -6.27 0.53
N GLY A 53 22.07 -5.43 0.04
CA GLY A 53 22.29 -4.58 -1.14
C GLY A 53 23.49 -3.63 -0.97
N ALA A 54 23.71 -3.07 0.23
CA ALA A 54 24.84 -2.20 0.51
C ALA A 54 26.19 -2.95 0.31
N VAL A 55 26.28 -4.20 0.71
CA VAL A 55 27.51 -5.00 0.55
C VAL A 55 27.80 -5.29 -0.93
N THR A 56 26.79 -5.71 -1.70
CA THR A 56 26.95 -6.08 -3.12
C THR A 56 27.18 -4.85 -4.01
N ILE A 57 26.35 -3.84 -3.89
CA ILE A 57 26.42 -2.59 -4.67
C ILE A 57 27.65 -1.78 -4.23
N GLY A 58 27.98 -1.77 -2.92
CA GLY A 58 29.15 -1.08 -2.41
C GLY A 58 30.46 -1.59 -2.97
N GLN A 59 30.56 -2.89 -3.27
CA GLN A 59 31.73 -3.44 -3.96
C GLN A 59 31.82 -2.96 -5.42
N ALA A 60 30.68 -2.82 -6.11
CA ALA A 60 30.62 -2.27 -7.47
C ALA A 60 31.00 -0.78 -7.48
N ILE A 61 30.42 0.02 -6.59
CA ILE A 61 30.72 1.45 -6.44
C ILE A 61 32.21 1.68 -6.19
N ARG A 62 32.84 0.87 -5.35
CA ARG A 62 34.28 0.99 -5.06
C ARG A 62 35.18 0.64 -6.25
N ARG A 63 34.72 -0.21 -7.17
CA ARG A 63 35.47 -0.59 -8.38
C ARG A 63 35.39 0.49 -9.46
N GLU A 64 34.22 1.13 -9.60
CA GLU A 64 33.94 2.09 -10.68
C GLU A 64 34.32 3.53 -10.35
N SER A 65 34.46 3.89 -9.06
CA SER A 65 34.78 5.23 -8.56
C SER A 65 33.87 6.37 -9.09
N GLU A 66 32.72 6.06 -9.65
CA GLU A 66 31.83 7.03 -10.26
C GLU A 66 30.83 7.62 -9.26
N ALA A 67 30.79 8.94 -9.17
CA ALA A 67 29.81 9.69 -8.37
C ALA A 67 28.35 9.34 -8.75
N ALA A 68 28.11 8.99 -9.99
CA ALA A 68 26.81 8.61 -10.53
C ALA A 68 26.18 7.39 -9.82
N SER A 69 26.99 6.39 -9.48
CA SER A 69 26.52 5.18 -8.80
C SER A 69 26.15 5.46 -7.33
N VAL A 70 26.91 6.34 -6.66
CA VAL A 70 26.64 6.81 -5.29
C VAL A 70 25.32 7.58 -5.24
N TRP A 71 25.13 8.55 -6.11
CA TRP A 71 23.90 9.36 -6.17
C TRP A 71 22.66 8.53 -6.50
N SER A 72 22.81 7.50 -7.32
CA SER A 72 21.75 6.56 -7.61
C SER A 72 21.29 5.81 -6.37
N ALA A 73 22.23 5.29 -5.57
CA ALA A 73 21.95 4.57 -4.33
C ALA A 73 21.33 5.49 -3.27
N GLU A 74 21.88 6.68 -3.07
CA GLU A 74 21.35 7.69 -2.14
C GLU A 74 19.92 8.10 -2.51
N ARG A 75 19.68 8.40 -3.79
CA ARG A 75 18.33 8.73 -4.30
C ARG A 75 17.35 7.58 -4.10
N PHE A 76 17.79 6.35 -4.33
CA PHE A 76 16.96 5.15 -4.11
C PHE A 76 16.51 5.05 -2.64
N LEU A 77 17.42 5.25 -1.68
CA LEU A 77 17.12 5.19 -0.25
C LEU A 77 16.17 6.31 0.18
N VAL A 78 16.37 7.54 -0.32
CA VAL A 78 15.44 8.65 -0.10
C VAL A 78 14.06 8.33 -0.68
N SER A 79 14.00 7.86 -1.92
CA SER A 79 12.73 7.50 -2.59
C SER A 79 11.99 6.38 -1.87
N LEU A 80 12.72 5.36 -1.39
CA LEU A 80 12.15 4.25 -0.63
C LEU A 80 11.61 4.72 0.72
N THR A 81 12.34 5.60 1.42
CA THR A 81 11.85 6.20 2.67
C THR A 81 10.55 6.97 2.44
N MET A 82 10.53 7.79 1.40
CA MET A 82 9.32 8.51 1.01
C MET A 82 8.19 7.55 0.64
N LEU A 83 8.48 6.47 -0.08
CA LEU A 83 7.48 5.45 -0.44
C LEU A 83 6.84 4.84 0.79
N VAL A 84 7.64 4.33 1.72
CA VAL A 84 7.14 3.66 2.93
C VAL A 84 6.34 4.62 3.81
N VAL A 85 6.86 5.83 4.02
CA VAL A 85 6.18 6.87 4.83
C VAL A 85 4.89 7.34 4.14
N GLY A 86 4.92 7.54 2.82
CA GLY A 86 3.74 7.94 2.07
C GLY A 86 2.63 6.90 2.12
N VAL A 87 2.99 5.63 1.93
CA VAL A 87 2.05 4.49 2.08
C VAL A 87 1.48 4.44 3.49
N PHE A 88 2.33 4.54 4.51
CA PHE A 88 1.89 4.58 5.90
C PHE A 88 0.91 5.74 6.17
N ALA A 89 1.25 6.96 5.74
CA ALA A 89 0.40 8.13 5.93
C ALA A 89 -0.95 8.01 5.19
N LEU A 90 -0.95 7.42 3.99
CA LEU A 90 -2.17 7.20 3.21
C LEU A 90 -3.05 6.09 3.80
N LEU A 91 -2.46 5.01 4.32
CA LEU A 91 -3.20 3.96 5.04
C LEU A 91 -3.84 4.50 6.33
N ARG A 92 -3.14 5.42 7.01
CA ARG A 92 -3.62 6.05 8.26
C ARG A 92 -4.32 7.39 8.04
N TRP A 93 -4.82 7.63 6.82
CA TRP A 93 -5.48 8.87 6.41
C TRP A 93 -6.52 9.36 7.42
N ASP A 94 -7.40 8.48 7.90
CA ASP A 94 -8.46 8.86 8.84
C ASP A 94 -8.00 8.96 10.29
N ALA A 95 -7.03 8.15 10.71
CA ALA A 95 -6.54 8.14 12.07
C ALA A 95 -5.73 9.39 12.45
N THR A 96 -5.27 10.16 11.45
CA THR A 96 -4.50 11.38 11.67
C THR A 96 -5.35 12.51 12.27
N PHE A 97 -6.66 12.56 11.96
CA PHE A 97 -7.59 13.52 12.56
C PHE A 97 -8.31 12.93 13.77
N LEU A 98 -8.93 13.82 14.57
CA LEU A 98 -9.79 13.40 15.67
C LEU A 98 -11.03 12.72 15.12
N ASP A 99 -11.27 11.49 15.58
CA ASP A 99 -12.48 10.76 15.29
C ASP A 99 -13.63 11.23 16.21
N ARG A 100 -14.86 10.97 15.78
CA ARG A 100 -16.06 11.25 16.59
C ARG A 100 -16.01 10.56 17.96
N ARG A 101 -15.50 9.33 18.02
CA ARG A 101 -15.31 8.59 19.27
C ARG A 101 -14.35 9.32 20.21
N ASP A 102 -13.24 9.86 19.68
CA ASP A 102 -12.29 10.64 20.48
C ASP A 102 -12.95 11.87 21.08
N VAL A 103 -13.75 12.59 20.30
CA VAL A 103 -14.45 13.79 20.77
C VAL A 103 -15.51 13.45 21.80
N LEU A 104 -16.34 12.43 21.55
CA LEU A 104 -17.40 12.02 22.48
C LEU A 104 -16.85 11.51 23.84
N VAL A 105 -15.69 10.87 23.82
CA VAL A 105 -15.04 10.34 25.04
C VAL A 105 -14.20 11.42 25.74
N LEU A 106 -13.46 12.23 24.98
CA LEU A 106 -12.49 13.15 25.56
C LEU A 106 -13.09 14.56 25.86
N ALA A 107 -14.15 14.97 25.14
CA ALA A 107 -14.76 16.28 25.37
C ALA A 107 -15.42 16.44 26.76
N PRO A 108 -16.07 15.40 27.35
CA PRO A 108 -16.61 15.50 28.70
C PRO A 108 -15.51 15.49 29.80
N LEU A 109 -14.30 15.07 29.48
CA LEU A 109 -13.21 14.98 30.47
C LEU A 109 -12.57 16.35 30.68
N PRO A 110 -12.05 16.64 31.90
CA PRO A 110 -11.37 17.89 32.22
C PRO A 110 -9.97 17.94 31.63
N VAL A 111 -9.87 17.78 30.28
CA VAL A 111 -8.61 17.81 29.52
C VAL A 111 -8.56 19.11 28.71
N ARG A 112 -7.44 19.81 28.81
CA ARG A 112 -7.25 21.05 28.01
C ARG A 112 -7.04 20.68 26.54
N GLY A 113 -7.74 21.36 25.61
CA GLY A 113 -7.61 21.14 24.17
C GLY A 113 -6.14 21.25 23.67
N ARG A 114 -5.32 22.11 24.28
CA ARG A 114 -3.88 22.22 23.97
C ARG A 114 -3.11 20.93 24.30
N THR A 115 -3.45 20.26 25.39
CA THR A 115 -2.82 18.99 25.79
C THR A 115 -3.17 17.89 24.81
N LEU A 116 -4.43 17.83 24.38
CA LEU A 116 -4.91 16.88 23.38
C LEU A 116 -4.21 17.07 22.03
N PHE A 117 -4.13 18.34 21.59
CA PHE A 117 -3.45 18.70 20.35
C PHE A 117 -1.96 18.35 20.37
N ALA A 118 -1.26 18.74 21.43
CA ALA A 118 0.18 18.44 21.59
C ALA A 118 0.44 16.93 21.64
N ALA A 119 -0.41 16.16 22.35
CA ALA A 119 -0.30 14.72 22.42
C ALA A 119 -0.48 14.06 21.04
N LYS A 120 -1.38 14.57 20.20
CA LYS A 120 -1.61 14.04 18.86
C LYS A 120 -0.46 14.34 17.90
N ILE A 121 0.08 15.55 17.93
CA ILE A 121 1.27 15.92 17.15
C ILE A 121 2.47 15.08 17.57
N ALA A 122 2.70 14.95 18.88
CA ALA A 122 3.79 14.14 19.40
C ALA A 122 3.66 12.66 19.00
N ALA A 123 2.43 12.11 19.04
CA ALA A 123 2.16 10.74 18.60
C ALA A 123 2.44 10.55 17.09
N ALA A 124 2.01 11.50 16.26
CA ALA A 124 2.26 11.46 14.82
C ALA A 124 3.76 11.57 14.49
N ALA A 125 4.49 12.48 15.15
CA ALA A 125 5.94 12.63 14.98
C ALA A 125 6.69 11.38 15.44
N SER A 126 6.28 10.78 16.57
CA SER A 126 6.88 9.54 17.07
C SER A 126 6.59 8.34 16.17
N ALA A 127 5.37 8.22 15.65
CA ALA A 127 5.01 7.17 14.69
C ALA A 127 5.86 7.28 13.41
N LEU A 128 6.01 8.50 12.87
CA LEU A 128 6.87 8.77 11.73
C LEU A 128 8.33 8.38 12.00
N GLY A 129 8.88 8.84 13.13
CA GLY A 129 10.24 8.51 13.56
C GLY A 129 10.46 7.01 13.72
N LEU A 130 9.50 6.29 14.31
CA LEU A 130 9.55 4.83 14.46
C LEU A 130 9.54 4.09 13.12
N VAL A 131 8.71 4.53 12.17
CA VAL A 131 8.66 3.94 10.83
C VAL A 131 9.99 4.10 10.11
N VAL A 132 10.59 5.31 10.13
CA VAL A 132 11.89 5.57 9.52
C VAL A 132 13.00 4.81 10.24
N ALA A 133 13.00 4.79 11.58
CA ALA A 133 13.99 4.07 12.37
C ALA A 133 13.92 2.55 12.14
N ALA A 134 12.73 1.96 12.07
CA ALA A 134 12.55 0.54 11.79
C ALA A 134 13.02 0.19 10.36
N LEU A 135 12.65 1.00 9.36
CA LEU A 135 13.04 0.81 7.95
C LEU A 135 14.56 0.89 7.76
N HIS A 136 15.24 1.73 8.53
CA HIS A 136 16.68 1.96 8.43
C HIS A 136 17.46 1.42 9.64
N SER A 137 16.88 0.54 10.44
CA SER A 137 17.51 -0.02 11.65
C SER A 137 18.87 -0.67 11.40
N VAL A 138 19.04 -1.38 10.29
CA VAL A 138 20.31 -1.99 9.86
C VAL A 138 20.88 -1.24 8.66
N ALA A 139 20.07 -0.93 7.66
CA ALA A 139 20.48 -0.23 6.45
C ALA A 139 21.03 1.17 6.74
N GLY A 140 20.49 1.88 7.75
CA GLY A 140 20.96 3.19 8.17
C GLY A 140 22.35 3.22 8.80
N PHE A 141 22.92 2.06 9.12
CA PHE A 141 24.32 1.90 9.49
C PHE A 141 25.15 1.40 8.32
N ALA A 142 24.66 0.40 7.58
CA ALA A 142 25.39 -0.22 6.48
C ALA A 142 25.68 0.76 5.34
N TRP A 143 24.66 1.48 4.88
CA TRP A 143 24.82 2.39 3.74
C TRP A 143 25.75 3.59 3.99
N PRO A 144 25.68 4.33 5.13
CA PRO A 144 26.65 5.39 5.40
C PRO A 144 28.10 4.91 5.45
N ILE A 145 28.35 3.69 5.97
CA ILE A 145 29.70 3.13 6.01
C ILE A 145 30.22 2.84 4.60
N VAL A 146 29.33 2.38 3.71
CA VAL A 146 29.68 2.03 2.33
C VAL A 146 29.82 3.26 1.44
N LEU A 147 28.93 4.25 1.58
CA LEU A 147 28.85 5.44 0.73
C LEU A 147 29.76 6.58 1.19
N ALA A 148 30.19 6.60 2.47
CA ALA A 148 31.07 7.65 2.95
C ALA A 148 32.41 7.67 2.19
N PRO A 149 32.89 8.86 1.77
CA PRO A 149 34.16 8.96 1.08
C PRO A 149 35.31 8.47 1.97
N GLN A 150 36.12 7.54 1.47
CA GLN A 150 37.22 6.93 2.24
C GLN A 150 38.28 7.96 2.66
N ALA A 151 38.45 9.03 1.89
CA ALA A 151 39.41 10.09 2.17
C ALA A 151 39.02 10.99 3.37
N SER A 152 37.77 10.91 3.86
CA SER A 152 37.24 11.83 4.89
C SER A 152 37.56 11.42 6.33
N GLY A 153 38.11 10.24 6.57
CA GLY A 153 38.40 9.72 7.91
C GLY A 153 37.14 9.53 8.76
N LEU A 154 37.34 9.27 10.07
CA LEU A 154 36.24 9.01 11.00
C LEU A 154 35.28 10.19 11.16
N ALA A 155 35.78 11.43 11.16
CA ALA A 155 34.96 12.62 11.28
C ALA A 155 34.03 12.82 10.07
N GLY A 156 34.55 12.56 8.86
CA GLY A 156 33.75 12.63 7.64
C GLY A 156 32.69 11.52 7.58
N THR A 157 33.03 10.32 8.02
CA THR A 157 32.04 9.22 8.11
C THR A 157 30.95 9.54 9.13
N ALA A 158 31.29 10.09 10.28
CA ALA A 158 30.30 10.51 11.29
C ALA A 158 29.40 11.64 10.77
N ARG A 159 29.99 12.63 10.05
CA ARG A 159 29.22 13.70 9.40
C ARG A 159 28.27 13.12 8.34
N PHE A 160 28.74 12.21 7.51
CA PHE A 160 27.91 11.56 6.50
C PHE A 160 26.75 10.75 7.15
N PHE A 161 27.03 10.04 8.22
CA PHE A 161 26.02 9.33 9.00
C PHE A 161 24.93 10.27 9.51
N ALA A 162 25.33 11.38 10.14
CA ALA A 162 24.39 12.37 10.63
C ALA A 162 23.57 13.00 9.48
N ALA A 163 24.24 13.37 8.38
CA ALA A 163 23.61 13.91 7.19
C ALA A 163 22.57 12.95 6.59
N PHE A 164 22.90 11.66 6.54
CA PHE A 164 22.03 10.61 6.03
C PHE A 164 20.72 10.53 6.83
N TRP A 165 20.80 10.41 8.14
CA TRP A 165 19.62 10.37 8.99
C TRP A 165 18.79 11.64 8.96
N VAL A 166 19.43 12.80 8.95
CA VAL A 166 18.74 14.10 8.85
C VAL A 166 18.01 14.23 7.51
N ALA A 167 18.63 13.86 6.40
CA ALA A 167 18.01 13.92 5.07
C ALA A 167 16.81 12.97 4.95
N LEU A 168 16.92 11.72 5.47
CA LEU A 168 15.82 10.76 5.45
C LEU A 168 14.64 11.20 6.32
N LEU A 169 14.91 11.69 7.54
CA LEU A 169 13.87 12.21 8.42
C LEU A 169 13.22 13.48 7.83
N ALA A 170 13.99 14.35 7.21
CA ALA A 170 13.47 15.53 6.53
C ALA A 170 12.59 15.18 5.33
N ALA A 171 12.99 14.20 4.51
CA ALA A 171 12.19 13.68 3.40
C ALA A 171 10.88 13.05 3.87
N ALA A 172 10.95 12.26 4.93
CA ALA A 172 9.79 11.65 5.58
C ALA A 172 8.83 12.71 6.15
N ALA A 173 9.38 13.71 6.87
CA ALA A 173 8.59 14.81 7.44
C ALA A 173 7.93 15.67 6.35
N PHE A 174 8.66 15.98 5.27
CA PHE A 174 8.10 16.70 4.12
C PHE A 174 6.87 16.00 3.56
N LEU A 175 7.01 14.71 3.24
CA LEU A 175 5.93 13.96 2.61
C LEU A 175 4.73 13.81 3.55
N PHE A 176 4.97 13.48 4.82
CA PHE A 176 3.92 13.38 5.83
C PHE A 176 3.17 14.70 5.98
N CYS A 177 3.89 15.83 6.10
CA CYS A 177 3.29 17.16 6.21
C CYS A 177 2.54 17.55 4.93
N ALA A 178 3.06 17.24 3.74
CA ALA A 178 2.39 17.52 2.48
C ALA A 178 1.05 16.77 2.37
N LEU A 179 1.03 15.47 2.69
CA LEU A 179 -0.20 14.68 2.73
C LEU A 179 -1.17 15.17 3.80
N LEU A 180 -0.67 15.52 4.98
CA LEU A 180 -1.47 16.09 6.06
C LEU A 180 -2.10 17.43 5.65
N ALA A 181 -1.38 18.30 4.94
CA ALA A 181 -1.89 19.57 4.43
C ALA A 181 -3.02 19.36 3.42
N VAL A 182 -2.85 18.41 2.48
CA VAL A 182 -3.90 18.03 1.51
C VAL A 182 -5.13 17.50 2.20
N GLN A 183 -4.96 16.63 3.17
CA GLN A 183 -6.03 16.05 3.96
C GLN A 183 -6.77 17.11 4.79
N ALA A 184 -6.04 17.99 5.45
CA ALA A 184 -6.59 19.08 6.24
C ALA A 184 -7.33 20.11 5.37
N ALA A 185 -6.84 20.38 4.16
CA ALA A 185 -7.57 21.18 3.18
C ALA A 185 -8.89 20.53 2.76
N ALA A 186 -8.89 19.22 2.51
CA ALA A 186 -10.10 18.47 2.22
C ALA A 186 -11.11 18.52 3.40
N ALA A 187 -10.63 18.48 4.65
CA ALA A 187 -11.47 18.58 5.84
C ALA A 187 -12.17 19.96 6.00
N GLN A 188 -11.72 21.01 5.27
CA GLN A 188 -12.41 22.30 5.22
C GLN A 188 -13.72 22.25 4.42
N LEU A 189 -13.90 21.27 3.55
CA LEU A 189 -15.09 21.12 2.74
C LEU A 189 -16.33 20.84 3.62
N PRO A 190 -17.55 21.22 3.17
CA PRO A 190 -18.79 20.79 3.82
C PRO A 190 -18.83 19.27 3.95
N ARG A 191 -19.40 18.74 5.05
CA ARG A 191 -19.34 17.29 5.38
C ARG A 191 -19.81 16.38 4.23
N ARG A 192 -20.84 16.79 3.50
CA ARG A 192 -21.35 16.03 2.34
C ARG A 192 -20.30 15.87 1.24
N TRP A 193 -19.53 16.92 0.97
CA TRP A 193 -18.44 16.91 -0.01
C TRP A 193 -17.21 16.19 0.53
N TYR A 194 -16.86 16.41 1.79
CA TYR A 194 -15.76 15.72 2.45
C TYR A 194 -15.91 14.19 2.36
N LEU A 195 -17.09 13.65 2.71
CA LEU A 195 -17.35 12.22 2.67
C LEU A 195 -17.25 11.61 1.25
N ARG A 196 -17.48 12.41 0.20
CA ARG A 196 -17.36 11.98 -1.20
C ARG A 196 -15.94 12.15 -1.74
N VAL A 197 -15.34 13.30 -1.47
CA VAL A 197 -14.05 13.71 -2.07
C VAL A 197 -12.87 13.04 -1.35
N SER A 198 -12.93 12.91 -0.02
CA SER A 198 -11.81 12.38 0.77
C SER A 198 -11.35 10.98 0.34
N PRO A 199 -12.23 9.99 0.07
CA PRO A 199 -11.78 8.69 -0.44
C PRO A 199 -11.18 8.74 -1.85
N ILE A 200 -11.75 9.60 -2.71
CA ILE A 200 -11.23 9.79 -4.07
C ILE A 200 -9.84 10.43 -4.00
N LEU A 201 -9.69 11.45 -3.15
CA LEU A 201 -8.42 12.14 -2.94
C LEU A 201 -7.35 11.21 -2.37
N GLN A 202 -7.71 10.33 -1.43
CA GLN A 202 -6.80 9.32 -0.88
C GLN A 202 -6.30 8.36 -1.96
N ILE A 203 -7.19 7.83 -2.80
CA ILE A 203 -6.84 6.90 -3.88
C ILE A 203 -6.03 7.65 -4.96
N ALA A 204 -6.46 8.85 -5.34
CA ALA A 204 -5.74 9.67 -6.31
C ALA A 204 -4.34 10.04 -5.83
N ALA A 205 -4.20 10.44 -4.56
CA ALA A 205 -2.90 10.73 -3.94
C ALA A 205 -2.01 9.48 -3.93
N PHE A 206 -2.58 8.30 -3.65
CA PHE A 206 -1.84 7.05 -3.68
C PHE A 206 -1.33 6.70 -5.07
N ILE A 207 -2.18 6.77 -6.09
CA ILE A 207 -1.81 6.47 -7.49
C ILE A 207 -0.78 7.49 -7.99
N LEU A 208 -1.02 8.79 -7.77
CA LEU A 208 -0.11 9.86 -8.19
C LEU A 208 1.27 9.70 -7.53
N PHE A 209 1.28 9.51 -6.23
CA PHE A 209 2.50 9.37 -5.45
C PHE A 209 3.32 8.15 -5.90
N LEU A 210 2.66 7.00 -6.05
CA LEU A 210 3.29 5.78 -6.52
C LEU A 210 3.80 5.93 -7.95
N GLY A 211 2.99 6.54 -8.83
CA GLY A 211 3.39 6.82 -10.20
C GLY A 211 4.63 7.72 -10.28
N VAL A 212 4.67 8.81 -9.49
CA VAL A 212 5.84 9.71 -9.45
C VAL A 212 7.09 8.95 -8.99
N ILE A 213 7.00 8.11 -7.96
CA ILE A 213 8.17 7.37 -7.47
C ILE A 213 8.64 6.30 -8.44
N CYS A 214 7.70 5.55 -9.05
CA CYS A 214 8.05 4.44 -9.94
C CYS A 214 8.57 4.90 -11.30
N PHE A 215 8.04 6.01 -11.83
CA PHE A 215 8.41 6.53 -13.15
C PHE A 215 9.35 7.73 -13.12
N GLN A 216 9.96 8.03 -11.98
CA GLN A 216 10.95 9.11 -11.94
C GLN A 216 12.15 8.79 -12.82
N PRO A 217 12.65 9.78 -13.60
CA PRO A 217 13.81 9.58 -14.46
C PRO A 217 15.07 9.32 -13.64
N SER A 218 15.98 8.53 -14.18
CA SER A 218 17.28 8.24 -13.55
C SER A 218 18.32 9.28 -13.96
N LEU A 219 18.30 10.45 -13.32
CA LEU A 219 19.27 11.52 -13.55
C LEU A 219 20.41 11.37 -12.53
N ASN A 220 21.47 10.67 -12.88
CA ASN A 220 22.51 10.28 -11.93
C ASN A 220 23.85 10.98 -12.19
N THR A 221 23.97 11.84 -13.23
CA THR A 221 25.20 12.56 -13.57
C THR A 221 25.08 14.06 -13.30
N ALA A 222 26.20 14.72 -13.00
CA ALA A 222 26.21 16.17 -12.78
C ALA A 222 25.71 16.94 -14.03
N THR A 223 26.08 16.47 -15.22
CA THR A 223 25.61 17.03 -16.50
C THR A 223 24.11 16.88 -16.67
N ALA A 224 23.52 15.72 -16.34
CA ALA A 224 22.07 15.49 -16.43
C ALA A 224 21.30 16.33 -15.39
N LEU A 225 21.81 16.44 -14.16
CA LEU A 225 21.21 17.25 -13.10
C LEU A 225 21.34 18.76 -13.38
N GLY A 226 22.42 19.19 -14.01
CA GLY A 226 22.65 20.59 -14.39
C GLY A 226 21.94 21.04 -15.67
N ALA A 227 21.50 20.09 -16.51
CA ALA A 227 20.90 20.40 -17.80
C ALA A 227 19.60 21.23 -17.66
N PRO A 228 19.45 22.33 -18.41
CA PRO A 228 18.28 23.21 -18.32
C PRO A 228 16.98 22.49 -18.69
N GLU A 229 17.04 21.50 -19.55
CA GLU A 229 15.91 20.66 -19.95
C GLU A 229 15.31 19.86 -18.77
N ASN A 230 16.18 19.42 -17.86
CA ASN A 230 15.79 18.61 -16.70
C ASN A 230 15.34 19.44 -15.50
N GLN A 231 15.58 20.76 -15.48
CA GLN A 231 15.27 21.63 -14.34
C GLN A 231 13.77 21.67 -14.01
N ARG A 232 12.90 21.62 -15.03
CA ARG A 232 11.45 21.55 -14.82
C ARG A 232 11.06 20.23 -14.15
N THR A 233 11.61 19.11 -14.61
CA THR A 233 11.35 17.78 -14.02
C THR A 233 11.87 17.70 -12.59
N LEU A 234 13.08 18.18 -12.33
CA LEU A 234 13.67 18.23 -10.99
C LEU A 234 12.88 19.12 -10.02
N ALA A 235 12.18 20.15 -10.52
CA ALA A 235 11.33 20.98 -9.69
C ALA A 235 10.13 20.23 -9.08
N TRP A 236 9.72 19.12 -9.68
CA TRP A 236 8.56 18.32 -9.23
C TRP A 236 8.94 16.99 -8.55
N LEU A 237 10.25 16.68 -8.46
CA LEU A 237 10.72 15.42 -7.91
C LEU A 237 11.39 15.61 -6.53
N PRO A 238 10.63 15.42 -5.43
CA PRO A 238 11.15 15.65 -4.08
C PRO A 238 12.34 14.75 -3.72
N SER A 239 12.44 13.54 -4.29
CA SER A 239 13.58 12.63 -4.05
C SER A 239 14.94 13.28 -4.39
N TYR A 240 14.99 14.10 -5.45
CA TYR A 240 16.20 14.83 -5.82
C TYR A 240 16.48 16.02 -4.91
N TRP A 241 15.46 16.67 -4.36
CA TRP A 241 15.68 17.76 -3.40
C TRP A 241 16.39 17.26 -2.15
N PHE A 242 15.94 16.12 -1.61
CA PHE A 242 16.54 15.53 -0.42
C PHE A 242 17.85 14.79 -0.70
N LEU A 243 18.09 14.33 -1.94
CA LEU A 243 19.42 13.95 -2.39
C LEU A 243 20.37 15.14 -2.32
N GLY A 244 19.97 16.31 -2.82
CA GLY A 244 20.74 17.54 -2.70
C GLY A 244 21.03 17.93 -1.24
N LEU A 245 20.03 17.78 -0.35
CA LEU A 245 20.20 18.04 1.07
C LEU A 245 21.21 17.08 1.72
N LEU A 246 21.16 15.79 1.41
CA LEU A 246 22.13 14.80 1.87
C LEU A 246 23.55 15.16 1.42
N SER A 247 23.71 15.51 0.15
CA SER A 247 24.97 15.91 -0.46
C SER A 247 25.58 17.14 0.23
N GLU A 248 24.81 18.18 0.45
CA GLU A 248 25.25 19.41 1.11
C GLU A 248 25.64 19.18 2.59
N LEU A 249 24.82 18.45 3.33
CA LEU A 249 25.08 18.16 4.73
C LEU A 249 26.31 17.27 4.92
N SER A 250 26.49 16.29 4.05
CA SER A 250 27.62 15.36 4.12
C SER A 250 28.95 16.03 3.76
N GLY A 251 28.93 17.01 2.85
CA GLY A 251 30.14 17.64 2.32
C GLY A 251 31.04 16.67 1.54
N ALA A 252 30.46 15.62 1.01
CA ALA A 252 31.17 14.47 0.49
C ALA A 252 31.70 14.68 -0.96
N TYR A 253 31.24 15.72 -1.65
CA TYR A 253 31.43 15.85 -3.10
C TYR A 253 32.32 17.02 -3.50
N ALA A 254 33.00 16.85 -4.64
CA ALA A 254 33.87 17.87 -5.25
C ALA A 254 33.09 19.15 -5.64
N ALA A 255 33.79 20.25 -5.89
CA ALA A 255 33.21 21.56 -6.18
C ALA A 255 32.17 21.56 -7.30
N GLU A 256 32.33 20.72 -8.33
CA GLU A 256 31.35 20.55 -9.42
C GLU A 256 30.01 19.97 -8.96
N GLY A 257 30.03 19.02 -8.01
CA GLY A 257 28.82 18.48 -7.40
C GLY A 257 28.07 19.50 -6.57
N HIS A 258 28.77 20.37 -5.86
CA HIS A 258 28.19 21.42 -5.02
C HIS A 258 27.33 22.41 -5.83
N THR A 259 27.76 22.81 -7.01
CA THR A 259 27.03 23.77 -7.85
C THR A 259 25.64 23.27 -8.26
N VAL A 260 25.50 21.96 -8.44
CA VAL A 260 24.24 21.30 -8.84
C VAL A 260 23.39 20.92 -7.63
N MET A 261 24.00 20.48 -6.53
CA MET A 261 23.29 19.97 -5.36
C MET A 261 22.77 21.06 -4.43
N ALA A 262 23.49 22.21 -4.30
CA ALA A 262 23.08 23.32 -3.45
C ALA A 262 21.70 23.93 -3.80
N PRO A 263 21.33 24.13 -5.07
CA PRO A 263 19.99 24.57 -5.44
C PRO A 263 18.91 23.55 -5.04
N LEU A 264 19.19 22.25 -5.15
CA LEU A 264 18.25 21.18 -4.77
C LEU A 264 18.08 21.15 -3.25
N ALA A 265 19.16 21.27 -2.48
CA ALA A 265 19.11 21.35 -1.01
C ALA A 265 18.29 22.55 -0.52
N ARG A 266 18.47 23.71 -1.13
CA ARG A 266 17.66 24.92 -0.83
C ARG A 266 16.17 24.68 -1.11
N ARG A 267 15.84 24.00 -2.21
CA ARG A 267 14.46 23.61 -2.52
C ARG A 267 13.91 22.63 -1.48
N ALA A 268 14.72 21.66 -1.01
CA ALA A 268 14.31 20.73 0.05
C ALA A 268 13.91 21.47 1.32
N LEU A 269 14.76 22.38 1.81
CA LEU A 269 14.51 23.15 3.03
C LEU A 269 13.31 24.09 2.88
N ALA A 270 13.21 24.81 1.76
CA ALA A 270 12.10 25.71 1.49
C ALA A 270 10.75 24.96 1.43
N ASN A 271 10.69 23.87 0.67
CA ASN A 271 9.46 23.09 0.54
C ASN A 271 9.11 22.33 1.84
N LEU A 272 10.10 21.89 2.61
CA LEU A 272 9.87 21.32 3.94
C LEU A 272 9.24 22.36 4.88
N ALA A 273 9.79 23.59 4.92
CA ALA A 273 9.25 24.67 5.72
C ALA A 273 7.81 25.02 5.30
N ILE A 274 7.55 25.12 3.99
CA ILE A 274 6.21 25.35 3.43
C ILE A 274 5.26 24.21 3.83
N ALA A 275 5.67 22.95 3.70
CA ALA A 275 4.84 21.80 4.04
C ALA A 275 4.51 21.76 5.54
N ILE A 276 5.49 22.04 6.42
CA ILE A 276 5.26 22.11 7.87
C ILE A 276 4.30 23.25 8.20
N PHE A 277 4.50 24.43 7.62
CA PHE A 277 3.62 25.57 7.86
C PHE A 277 2.20 25.32 7.35
N ALA A 278 2.06 24.81 6.13
CA ALA A 278 0.77 24.45 5.54
C ALA A 278 0.05 23.37 6.33
N ALA A 279 0.76 22.31 6.74
CA ALA A 279 0.20 21.25 7.57
C ALA A 279 -0.23 21.78 8.94
N GLY A 280 0.61 22.58 9.61
CA GLY A 280 0.35 23.14 10.93
C GLY A 280 -0.86 24.08 10.92
N SER A 281 -0.91 25.02 9.98
CA SER A 281 -2.01 25.96 9.83
C SER A 281 -3.32 25.26 9.45
N ALA A 282 -3.28 24.39 8.45
CA ALA A 282 -4.46 23.65 8.02
C ALA A 282 -4.98 22.68 9.08
N PHE A 283 -4.08 22.03 9.83
CA PHE A 283 -4.44 21.15 10.94
C PHE A 283 -5.08 21.92 12.09
N LEU A 284 -4.54 23.07 12.46
CA LEU A 284 -5.11 23.94 13.51
C LEU A 284 -6.51 24.43 13.14
N LEU A 285 -6.69 24.90 11.90
CA LEU A 285 -8.00 25.35 11.40
C LEU A 285 -9.00 24.20 11.36
N SER A 286 -8.59 23.03 10.89
CA SER A 286 -9.43 21.82 10.82
C SER A 286 -9.81 21.34 12.20
N TYR A 287 -8.89 21.37 13.16
CA TYR A 287 -9.12 20.94 14.53
C TYR A 287 -10.24 21.73 15.22
N VAL A 288 -10.15 23.05 15.16
CA VAL A 288 -11.17 23.93 15.78
C VAL A 288 -12.54 23.75 15.11
N ARG A 289 -12.57 23.62 13.79
CA ARG A 289 -13.79 23.49 13.02
C ARG A 289 -14.44 22.11 13.17
N MET A 290 -13.62 21.07 13.23
CA MET A 290 -14.08 19.67 13.34
C MET A 290 -14.67 19.38 14.73
N LEU A 291 -14.09 19.93 15.80
CA LEU A 291 -14.65 19.85 17.15
C LEU A 291 -16.09 20.38 17.20
N ARG A 292 -16.37 21.52 16.57
CA ARG A 292 -17.73 22.07 16.50
C ARG A 292 -18.67 21.20 15.65
N ARG A 293 -18.24 20.78 14.48
CA ARG A 293 -19.06 20.00 13.54
C ARG A 293 -19.42 18.60 14.02
N ILE A 294 -18.53 17.91 14.73
CA ILE A 294 -18.77 16.56 15.24
C ILE A 294 -19.92 16.55 16.26
N VAL A 295 -20.04 17.65 17.04
CA VAL A 295 -21.12 17.79 18.03
C VAL A 295 -22.44 18.19 17.37
N GLU A 296 -22.39 19.04 16.35
CA GLU A 296 -23.56 19.67 15.75
C GLU A 296 -24.18 18.89 14.58
N GLU A 297 -23.40 18.13 13.82
CA GLU A 297 -23.88 17.44 12.62
C GLU A 297 -24.10 15.94 12.85
N PRO A 298 -25.32 15.41 12.62
CA PRO A 298 -25.57 13.98 12.72
C PRO A 298 -24.85 13.21 11.59
N ASP A 299 -24.39 11.98 11.89
CA ASP A 299 -23.73 11.07 10.93
C ASP A 299 -24.71 10.42 9.93
N ILE A 300 -25.73 11.14 9.52
CA ILE A 300 -26.66 10.64 8.50
C ILE A 300 -25.99 10.80 7.14
N VAL A 301 -25.40 9.71 6.67
CA VAL A 301 -25.00 9.63 5.25
C VAL A 301 -26.29 9.69 4.43
N PRO A 302 -26.45 10.69 3.55
CA PRO A 302 -27.64 10.76 2.70
C PRO A 302 -27.71 9.46 1.89
N ASN A 303 -28.80 8.74 2.05
CA ASN A 303 -29.04 7.50 1.31
C ASN A 303 -28.99 7.85 -0.19
N SER A 304 -27.93 7.44 -0.87
CA SER A 304 -27.83 7.65 -2.31
C SER A 304 -28.89 6.77 -2.97
N ARG A 305 -29.96 7.37 -3.44
CA ARG A 305 -31.07 6.69 -4.13
C ARG A 305 -30.66 6.02 -5.45
N GLY A 306 -29.42 6.19 -5.92
CA GLY A 306 -28.85 5.48 -7.06
C GLY A 306 -28.32 4.11 -6.63
N GLY A 307 -29.15 3.08 -6.65
CA GLY A 307 -28.67 1.71 -6.53
C GLY A 307 -27.81 1.40 -7.77
N LEU A 308 -26.54 0.99 -7.58
CA LEU A 308 -25.77 0.38 -8.64
C LEU A 308 -26.60 -0.78 -9.22
N TRP A 309 -26.96 -0.66 -10.52
CA TRP A 309 -27.55 -1.77 -11.22
C TRP A 309 -26.50 -2.90 -11.31
N LEU A 310 -26.76 -4.00 -10.66
CA LEU A 310 -25.91 -5.17 -10.69
C LEU A 310 -26.71 -6.33 -11.32
N PRO A 311 -26.12 -7.07 -12.23
CA PRO A 311 -26.79 -8.19 -12.87
C PRO A 311 -27.18 -9.26 -11.84
N ARG A 312 -28.21 -10.03 -12.15
CA ARG A 312 -28.65 -11.17 -11.31
C ARG A 312 -27.74 -12.37 -11.56
N PHE A 313 -27.23 -12.97 -10.50
CA PHE A 313 -26.28 -14.08 -10.57
C PHE A 313 -26.85 -15.35 -9.91
N GLY A 314 -27.44 -16.23 -10.69
CA GLY A 314 -27.96 -17.50 -10.19
C GLY A 314 -29.29 -17.37 -9.41
N SER A 315 -29.49 -18.18 -8.37
CA SER A 315 -30.68 -18.12 -7.52
C SER A 315 -30.79 -16.78 -6.77
N SER A 316 -32.01 -16.45 -6.30
CA SER A 316 -32.25 -15.20 -5.56
C SER A 316 -31.30 -14.99 -4.36
N PRO A 317 -31.07 -16.01 -3.49
CA PRO A 317 -30.13 -15.87 -2.38
C PRO A 317 -28.67 -15.72 -2.81
N GLN A 318 -28.25 -16.42 -3.88
CA GLN A 318 -26.90 -16.26 -4.43
C GLN A 318 -26.66 -14.86 -4.99
N THR A 319 -27.67 -14.33 -5.67
CA THR A 319 -27.65 -12.95 -6.19
C THR A 319 -27.57 -11.94 -5.06
N ALA A 320 -28.37 -12.12 -4.01
CA ALA A 320 -28.37 -11.25 -2.84
C ALA A 320 -27.01 -11.22 -2.16
N LEU A 321 -26.38 -12.39 -1.93
CA LEU A 321 -25.06 -12.49 -1.33
C LEU A 321 -23.97 -11.86 -2.21
N ALA A 322 -23.96 -12.17 -3.52
CA ALA A 322 -22.99 -11.57 -4.43
C ALA A 322 -23.11 -10.05 -4.49
N GLN A 323 -24.34 -9.53 -4.56
CA GLN A 323 -24.59 -8.07 -4.53
C GLN A 323 -24.22 -7.45 -3.20
N PHE A 324 -24.48 -8.13 -2.07
CA PHE A 324 -24.03 -7.68 -0.75
C PHE A 324 -22.52 -7.50 -0.75
N VAL A 325 -21.76 -8.50 -1.18
CA VAL A 325 -20.30 -8.47 -1.21
C VAL A 325 -19.78 -7.33 -2.09
N ILE A 326 -20.30 -7.20 -3.31
CA ILE A 326 -19.87 -6.15 -4.24
C ILE A 326 -20.20 -4.76 -3.70
N ARG A 327 -21.44 -4.55 -3.21
CA ARG A 327 -21.85 -3.26 -2.68
C ARG A 327 -21.11 -2.88 -1.41
N THR A 328 -20.82 -3.83 -0.55
CA THR A 328 -20.06 -3.62 0.69
C THR A 328 -18.65 -3.14 0.36
N LEU A 329 -17.93 -3.82 -0.54
CA LEU A 329 -16.60 -3.37 -0.96
C LEU A 329 -16.64 -1.97 -1.57
N LEU A 330 -17.58 -1.70 -2.47
CA LEU A 330 -17.68 -0.40 -3.14
C LEU A 330 -18.10 0.75 -2.22
N ARG A 331 -18.78 0.45 -1.10
CA ARG A 331 -19.23 1.45 -0.13
C ARG A 331 -18.24 1.65 1.01
N SER A 332 -17.59 0.59 1.48
CA SER A 332 -16.65 0.67 2.59
C SER A 332 -15.36 1.39 2.16
N ARG A 333 -15.04 2.47 2.89
CA ARG A 333 -13.85 3.27 2.64
C ARG A 333 -12.57 2.52 2.98
N GLU A 334 -12.55 1.86 4.13
CA GLU A 334 -11.40 1.10 4.64
C GLU A 334 -11.04 -0.04 3.69
N HIS A 335 -12.02 -0.84 3.29
CA HIS A 335 -11.81 -1.96 2.37
C HIS A 335 -11.33 -1.50 0.99
N ARG A 336 -11.84 -0.36 0.49
CA ARG A 336 -11.33 0.24 -0.77
C ARG A 336 -9.90 0.74 -0.64
N ALA A 337 -9.53 1.32 0.50
CA ALA A 337 -8.15 1.78 0.73
C ALA A 337 -7.17 0.60 0.76
N ILE A 338 -7.55 -0.51 1.40
CA ILE A 338 -6.76 -1.73 1.43
C ILE A 338 -6.63 -2.34 0.03
N LEU A 339 -7.73 -2.41 -0.73
CA LEU A 339 -7.67 -2.89 -2.12
C LEU A 339 -6.79 -1.99 -2.99
N ALA A 340 -6.90 -0.66 -2.85
CA ALA A 340 -6.05 0.30 -3.55
C ALA A 340 -4.57 0.12 -3.20
N PHE A 341 -4.25 -0.23 -1.95
CA PHE A 341 -2.89 -0.56 -1.53
C PHE A 341 -2.33 -1.79 -2.28
N TYR A 342 -3.09 -2.88 -2.38
CA TYR A 342 -2.66 -4.06 -3.13
C TYR A 342 -2.52 -3.78 -4.63
N LEU A 343 -3.46 -3.05 -5.22
CA LEU A 343 -3.40 -2.66 -6.63
C LEU A 343 -2.21 -1.73 -6.90
N GLY A 344 -1.96 -0.80 -5.99
CA GLY A 344 -0.82 0.10 -6.09
C GLY A 344 0.52 -0.61 -5.92
N GLY A 345 0.61 -1.54 -4.97
CA GLY A 345 1.78 -2.41 -4.82
C GLY A 345 2.05 -3.25 -6.07
N GLY A 346 0.98 -3.80 -6.67
CA GLY A 346 1.05 -4.50 -7.95
C GLY A 346 1.55 -3.59 -9.08
N PHE A 347 1.02 -2.37 -9.16
CA PHE A 347 1.46 -1.37 -10.14
C PHE A 347 2.93 -0.98 -9.94
N ALA A 348 3.38 -0.80 -8.69
CA ALA A 348 4.79 -0.54 -8.39
C ALA A 348 5.69 -1.68 -8.85
N LEU A 349 5.28 -2.92 -8.56
CA LEU A 349 6.02 -4.12 -8.99
C LEU A 349 6.10 -4.20 -10.52
N VAL A 350 5.01 -3.90 -11.23
CA VAL A 350 4.98 -3.82 -12.69
C VAL A 350 5.92 -2.73 -13.21
N ALA A 351 5.89 -1.54 -12.61
CA ALA A 351 6.75 -0.43 -13.02
C ALA A 351 8.24 -0.78 -12.84
N VAL A 352 8.63 -1.35 -11.69
CA VAL A 352 10.00 -1.81 -11.42
C VAL A 352 10.40 -2.92 -12.38
N TYR A 353 9.51 -3.86 -12.64
CA TYR A 353 9.75 -4.95 -13.58
C TYR A 353 9.96 -4.44 -15.02
N LEU A 354 9.08 -3.54 -15.50
CA LEU A 354 9.19 -2.96 -16.86
C LEU A 354 10.47 -2.14 -17.01
N THR A 355 10.82 -1.30 -16.04
CA THR A 355 12.06 -0.50 -16.10
C THR A 355 13.31 -1.39 -16.07
N GLY A 356 13.32 -2.45 -15.24
CA GLY A 356 14.40 -3.43 -15.24
C GLY A 356 14.50 -4.21 -16.55
N ALA A 357 13.38 -4.63 -17.12
CA ALA A 357 13.35 -5.36 -18.40
C ALA A 357 13.80 -4.50 -19.58
N THR A 358 13.40 -3.20 -19.63
CA THR A 358 13.87 -2.28 -20.68
C THR A 358 15.37 -2.08 -20.62
N GLN A 359 15.94 -1.94 -19.43
CA GLN A 359 17.39 -1.80 -19.25
C GLN A 359 18.14 -3.07 -19.61
N ALA A 360 17.70 -4.23 -19.13
CA ALA A 360 18.35 -5.51 -19.37
C ALA A 360 18.31 -5.96 -20.83
N MET A 361 17.24 -5.62 -21.56
CA MET A 361 17.02 -6.02 -22.95
C MET A 361 17.37 -4.91 -23.95
N HIS A 362 17.85 -3.74 -23.48
CA HIS A 362 18.12 -2.55 -24.30
C HIS A 362 16.90 -2.13 -25.16
N LEU A 363 15.67 -2.33 -24.63
CA LEU A 363 14.43 -2.00 -25.32
C LEU A 363 14.05 -0.54 -25.08
N THR A 364 13.57 0.12 -26.12
CA THR A 364 12.91 1.43 -25.94
C THR A 364 11.47 1.23 -25.48
N TRP A 365 10.87 2.26 -24.90
CA TRP A 365 9.44 2.23 -24.57
C TRP A 365 8.55 1.97 -25.77
N LEU A 366 9.01 2.39 -26.96
CA LEU A 366 8.30 2.17 -28.21
C LEU A 366 8.31 0.68 -28.61
N ASP A 367 9.43 -0.01 -28.41
CA ASP A 367 9.56 -1.45 -28.69
C ASP A 367 8.64 -2.28 -27.79
N LEU A 368 8.49 -1.85 -26.49
CA LEU A 368 7.57 -2.50 -25.57
C LEU A 368 6.12 -2.44 -26.02
N VAL A 369 5.71 -1.36 -26.71
CA VAL A 369 4.31 -1.13 -27.06
C VAL A 369 4.00 -1.68 -28.46
N GLN A 370 4.95 -1.71 -29.39
CA GLN A 370 4.70 -2.07 -30.79
C GLN A 370 4.63 -3.58 -31.08
N ARG A 371 5.25 -4.40 -30.24
CA ARG A 371 5.32 -5.86 -30.45
C ARG A 371 4.85 -6.62 -29.22
N VAL A 372 4.24 -7.79 -29.46
CA VAL A 372 3.93 -8.73 -28.39
C VAL A 372 5.23 -9.17 -27.71
N ASN A 373 5.39 -8.82 -26.45
CA ASN A 373 6.60 -9.09 -25.68
C ASN A 373 6.26 -9.61 -24.28
N VAL A 374 7.21 -10.34 -23.71
CA VAL A 374 7.08 -10.96 -22.38
C VAL A 374 6.87 -9.92 -21.28
N PRO A 375 7.60 -8.78 -21.23
CA PRO A 375 7.39 -7.79 -20.17
C PRO A 375 5.95 -7.28 -20.04
N MET A 376 5.27 -7.06 -21.14
CA MET A 376 3.86 -6.61 -21.11
C MET A 376 2.91 -7.73 -20.64
N LEU A 377 3.14 -8.98 -21.08
CA LEU A 377 2.35 -10.14 -20.64
C LEU A 377 2.53 -10.37 -19.14
N VAL A 378 3.77 -10.33 -18.63
CA VAL A 378 4.08 -10.42 -17.19
C VAL A 378 3.35 -9.34 -16.40
N SER A 379 3.33 -8.12 -16.91
CA SER A 379 2.71 -6.97 -16.24
C SER A 379 1.22 -7.19 -15.95
N THR A 380 0.48 -7.74 -16.91
CA THR A 380 -0.95 -8.03 -16.75
C THR A 380 -1.20 -9.17 -15.77
N VAL A 381 -0.35 -10.22 -15.77
CA VAL A 381 -0.44 -11.32 -14.80
C VAL A 381 -0.09 -10.84 -13.39
N LEU A 382 0.91 -10.00 -13.22
CA LEU A 382 1.24 -9.39 -11.92
C LEU A 382 0.07 -8.55 -11.39
N MET A 383 -0.57 -7.75 -12.25
CA MET A 383 -1.76 -6.98 -11.87
C MET A 383 -2.94 -7.88 -11.51
N LEU A 384 -3.12 -9.01 -12.21
CA LEU A 384 -4.13 -10.01 -11.85
C LEU A 384 -3.87 -10.59 -10.46
N CYS A 385 -2.63 -10.98 -10.18
CA CYS A 385 -2.23 -11.51 -8.88
C CYS A 385 -2.45 -10.48 -7.76
N ALA A 386 -2.09 -9.22 -7.99
CA ALA A 386 -2.29 -8.13 -7.03
C ALA A 386 -3.79 -7.85 -6.76
N ALA A 387 -4.60 -7.79 -7.82
CA ALA A 387 -6.04 -7.58 -7.70
C ALA A 387 -6.74 -8.74 -7.00
N TRP A 388 -6.37 -9.98 -7.35
CA TRP A 388 -6.88 -11.18 -6.71
C TRP A 388 -6.49 -11.24 -5.22
N LEU A 389 -5.22 -11.04 -4.89
CA LEU A 389 -4.73 -11.07 -3.50
C LEU A 389 -5.39 -9.97 -2.67
N GLY A 390 -5.47 -8.75 -3.20
CA GLY A 390 -6.14 -7.62 -2.54
C GLY A 390 -7.61 -7.91 -2.27
N THR A 391 -8.36 -8.37 -3.26
CA THR A 391 -9.78 -8.70 -3.09
C THR A 391 -9.98 -9.85 -2.10
N ARG A 392 -9.12 -10.87 -2.16
CA ARG A 392 -9.18 -12.01 -1.23
C ARG A 392 -8.90 -11.59 0.22
N THR A 393 -7.91 -10.72 0.42
CA THR A 393 -7.58 -10.16 1.75
C THR A 393 -8.74 -9.34 2.29
N VAL A 394 -9.29 -8.47 1.48
CA VAL A 394 -10.44 -7.61 1.87
C VAL A 394 -11.68 -8.44 2.24
N PHE A 395 -11.93 -9.58 1.58
CA PHE A 395 -13.03 -10.49 1.92
C PHE A 395 -12.87 -11.13 3.31
N SER A 396 -11.66 -11.19 3.83
CA SER A 396 -11.38 -11.73 5.16
C SER A 396 -11.43 -10.70 6.29
N LEU A 397 -11.59 -9.42 5.98
CA LEU A 397 -11.67 -8.35 6.98
C LEU A 397 -13.14 -8.05 7.34
N PRO A 398 -13.48 -7.96 8.63
CA PRO A 398 -14.85 -7.66 9.07
C PRO A 398 -15.19 -6.19 8.84
N LEU A 399 -16.45 -5.91 8.54
CA LEU A 399 -16.97 -4.54 8.52
C LEU A 399 -17.45 -4.10 9.91
N ASP A 400 -18.33 -4.91 10.51
CA ASP A 400 -18.83 -4.76 11.87
C ASP A 400 -19.28 -6.14 12.36
N LEU A 401 -18.64 -6.64 13.41
CA LEU A 401 -18.97 -7.95 13.98
C LEU A 401 -20.39 -8.02 14.53
N ARG A 402 -20.94 -6.87 14.99
CA ARG A 402 -22.30 -6.79 15.50
C ARG A 402 -23.37 -7.00 14.41
N ALA A 403 -23.04 -6.75 13.15
CA ALA A 403 -23.97 -6.94 12.02
C ALA A 403 -24.13 -8.42 11.59
N ASN A 404 -23.40 -9.34 12.20
CA ASN A 404 -23.41 -10.78 11.84
C ASN A 404 -24.76 -11.45 12.16
N TRP A 405 -25.57 -10.89 13.05
CA TRP A 405 -26.83 -11.48 13.49
C TRP A 405 -27.77 -11.82 12.32
N ILE A 406 -27.80 -11.01 11.26
CA ILE A 406 -28.67 -11.22 10.11
C ILE A 406 -28.35 -12.53 9.39
N PHE A 407 -27.06 -12.90 9.30
CA PHE A 407 -26.62 -14.15 8.69
C PHE A 407 -26.80 -15.36 9.60
N ARG A 408 -26.93 -15.14 10.92
CA ARG A 408 -27.26 -16.20 11.90
C ARG A 408 -28.75 -16.54 11.88
N VAL A 409 -29.60 -15.53 11.72
CA VAL A 409 -31.08 -15.67 11.74
C VAL A 409 -31.63 -16.14 10.39
N THR A 410 -30.92 -15.84 9.29
CA THR A 410 -31.34 -16.23 7.93
C THR A 410 -30.58 -17.47 7.47
N PRO A 411 -31.08 -18.70 7.63
CA PRO A 411 -30.41 -19.92 7.17
C PRO A 411 -30.42 -20.05 5.63
N ALA A 412 -30.46 -18.90 4.94
CA ALA A 412 -30.80 -18.77 3.53
C ALA A 412 -29.79 -19.39 2.55
N LEU A 413 -28.59 -19.79 2.99
CA LEU A 413 -27.56 -20.29 2.10
C LEU A 413 -26.77 -21.41 2.77
N GLY A 414 -27.15 -22.67 2.50
CA GLY A 414 -26.25 -23.81 2.69
C GLY A 414 -24.93 -23.58 1.94
N THR A 415 -23.89 -24.31 2.30
CA THR A 415 -22.54 -24.22 1.70
C THR A 415 -22.55 -24.28 0.18
N ALA A 416 -23.42 -25.11 -0.39
CA ALA A 416 -23.59 -25.29 -1.84
C ALA A 416 -24.03 -24.01 -2.58
N GLY A 417 -24.79 -23.13 -1.93
CA GLY A 417 -25.23 -21.86 -2.53
C GLY A 417 -24.26 -20.70 -2.32
N ARG A 418 -23.52 -20.71 -1.23
CA ARG A 418 -22.63 -19.60 -0.80
C ARG A 418 -21.35 -19.51 -1.64
N LEU A 419 -20.67 -20.63 -1.83
CA LEU A 419 -19.40 -20.68 -2.54
C LEU A 419 -19.48 -20.12 -3.97
N PRO A 420 -20.48 -20.50 -4.81
CA PRO A 420 -20.66 -19.89 -6.12
C PRO A 420 -20.92 -18.38 -6.09
N ALA A 421 -21.64 -17.87 -5.10
CA ALA A 421 -21.91 -16.45 -4.96
C ALA A 421 -20.64 -15.65 -4.64
N VAL A 422 -19.85 -16.12 -3.66
CA VAL A 422 -18.57 -15.50 -3.29
C VAL A 422 -17.58 -15.56 -4.45
N ARG A 423 -17.50 -16.69 -5.15
CA ARG A 423 -16.65 -16.83 -6.34
C ARG A 423 -17.00 -15.81 -7.44
N ARG A 424 -18.28 -15.65 -7.73
CA ARG A 424 -18.73 -14.67 -8.74
C ARG A 424 -18.38 -13.24 -8.33
N ALA A 425 -18.56 -12.91 -7.05
CA ALA A 425 -18.15 -11.61 -6.53
C ALA A 425 -16.63 -11.41 -6.63
N LEU A 426 -15.83 -12.43 -6.32
CA LEU A 426 -14.37 -12.38 -6.45
C LEU A 426 -13.95 -12.17 -7.90
N LEU A 427 -14.50 -12.94 -8.84
CA LEU A 427 -14.22 -12.79 -10.28
C LEU A 427 -14.63 -11.41 -10.80
N ALA A 428 -15.80 -10.91 -10.39
CA ALA A 428 -16.30 -9.59 -10.79
C ALA A 428 -15.46 -8.44 -10.27
N LEU A 429 -14.84 -8.57 -9.08
CA LEU A 429 -14.10 -7.51 -8.44
C LEU A 429 -12.58 -7.56 -8.70
N SER A 430 -12.02 -8.71 -9.03
CA SER A 430 -10.59 -8.86 -9.29
C SER A 430 -10.28 -9.16 -10.77
N VAL A 431 -10.86 -10.23 -11.32
CA VAL A 431 -10.48 -10.72 -12.65
C VAL A 431 -11.05 -9.84 -13.76
N PHE A 432 -12.36 -9.56 -13.70
CA PHE A 432 -13.03 -8.78 -14.75
C PHE A 432 -12.45 -7.36 -14.94
N PRO A 433 -12.18 -6.56 -13.90
CA PRO A 433 -11.57 -5.24 -14.09
C PRO A 433 -10.17 -5.32 -14.70
N VAL A 434 -9.36 -6.31 -14.31
CA VAL A 434 -8.02 -6.50 -14.88
C VAL A 434 -8.12 -6.90 -16.36
N LEU A 435 -9.02 -7.83 -16.71
CA LEU A 435 -9.25 -8.20 -18.10
C LEU A 435 -9.70 -6.99 -18.94
N ALA A 436 -10.64 -6.18 -18.42
CA ALA A 436 -11.16 -5.00 -19.12
C ALA A 436 -10.06 -3.94 -19.35
N VAL A 437 -9.27 -3.65 -18.32
CA VAL A 437 -8.18 -2.68 -18.42
C VAL A 437 -7.07 -3.20 -19.33
N SER A 438 -6.68 -4.49 -19.18
CA SER A 438 -5.68 -5.11 -20.04
C SER A 438 -6.14 -5.15 -21.50
N ALA A 439 -7.43 -5.47 -21.77
CA ALA A 439 -7.99 -5.42 -23.10
C ALA A 439 -7.92 -4.01 -23.69
N ALA A 440 -8.37 -3.00 -22.96
CA ALA A 440 -8.34 -1.61 -23.41
C ALA A 440 -6.93 -1.12 -23.72
N LEU A 441 -5.95 -1.44 -22.84
CA LEU A 441 -4.57 -1.04 -23.03
C LEU A 441 -3.91 -1.79 -24.19
N LEU A 442 -4.05 -3.12 -24.26
CA LEU A 442 -3.36 -3.92 -25.26
C LEU A 442 -3.97 -3.76 -26.66
N LEU A 443 -5.29 -3.64 -26.79
CA LEU A 443 -5.95 -3.38 -28.09
C LEU A 443 -5.59 -2.03 -28.68
N TRP A 444 -5.13 -1.08 -27.87
CA TRP A 444 -4.62 0.20 -28.39
C TRP A 444 -3.33 0.04 -29.19
N PHE A 445 -2.52 -0.95 -28.87
CA PHE A 445 -1.19 -1.12 -29.44
C PHE A 445 -1.03 -2.38 -30.27
N TRP A 446 -1.75 -3.47 -29.95
CA TRP A 446 -1.56 -4.79 -30.52
C TRP A 446 -2.75 -5.25 -31.36
N PRO A 447 -2.53 -6.16 -32.33
CA PRO A 447 -3.61 -6.78 -33.10
C PRO A 447 -4.58 -7.56 -32.20
N CYS A 448 -5.83 -7.67 -32.61
CA CYS A 448 -6.90 -8.32 -31.82
C CYS A 448 -6.61 -9.78 -31.48
N ALA A 449 -5.98 -10.56 -32.39
CA ALA A 449 -5.78 -11.98 -32.21
C ALA A 449 -4.84 -12.31 -31.03
N PRO A 450 -3.61 -11.77 -30.92
CA PRO A 450 -2.75 -11.99 -29.75
C PRO A 450 -3.38 -11.50 -28.44
N VAL A 451 -4.09 -10.37 -28.49
CA VAL A 451 -4.77 -9.84 -27.31
C VAL A 451 -5.86 -10.80 -26.83
N ALA A 452 -6.71 -11.30 -27.72
CA ALA A 452 -7.75 -12.26 -27.37
C ALA A 452 -7.17 -13.55 -26.80
N GLN A 453 -6.07 -14.04 -27.38
CA GLN A 453 -5.32 -15.19 -26.88
C GLN A 453 -4.83 -14.96 -25.45
N HIS A 454 -4.16 -13.84 -25.19
CA HIS A 454 -3.67 -13.49 -23.87
C HIS A 454 -4.80 -13.32 -22.84
N LEU A 455 -5.87 -12.65 -23.20
CA LEU A 455 -7.03 -12.46 -22.32
C LEU A 455 -7.70 -13.78 -21.94
N LEU A 456 -7.73 -14.76 -22.85
CA LEU A 456 -8.21 -16.11 -22.55
C LEU A 456 -7.33 -16.78 -21.47
N VAL A 457 -6.01 -16.74 -21.63
CA VAL A 457 -5.05 -17.28 -20.67
C VAL A 457 -5.20 -16.57 -19.31
N LEU A 458 -5.27 -15.25 -19.32
CA LEU A 458 -5.43 -14.44 -18.11
C LEU A 458 -6.77 -14.75 -17.39
N GLY A 459 -7.85 -14.96 -18.14
CA GLY A 459 -9.15 -15.37 -17.60
C GLY A 459 -9.14 -16.77 -16.97
N LEU A 460 -8.47 -17.74 -17.62
CA LEU A 460 -8.29 -19.09 -17.08
C LEU A 460 -7.45 -19.07 -15.80
N LEU A 461 -6.34 -18.33 -15.79
CA LEU A 461 -5.51 -18.14 -14.58
C LEU A 461 -6.32 -17.50 -13.45
N GLY A 462 -7.09 -16.45 -13.74
CA GLY A 462 -7.95 -15.81 -12.76
C GLY A 462 -9.01 -16.76 -12.20
N SER A 463 -9.56 -17.63 -13.02
CA SER A 463 -10.51 -18.69 -12.58
C SER A 463 -9.83 -19.69 -11.65
N ILE A 464 -8.64 -20.17 -11.98
CA ILE A 464 -7.85 -21.09 -11.15
C ILE A 464 -7.53 -20.44 -9.79
N LEU A 465 -7.03 -19.21 -9.80
CA LEU A 465 -6.71 -18.47 -8.58
C LEU A 465 -7.95 -18.29 -7.68
N ALA A 466 -9.11 -17.98 -8.27
CA ALA A 466 -10.35 -17.86 -7.54
C ALA A 466 -10.77 -19.17 -6.88
N ASP A 467 -10.73 -20.30 -7.60
CA ASP A 467 -11.15 -21.59 -7.09
C ASP A 467 -10.17 -22.15 -6.02
N VAL A 468 -8.87 -21.97 -6.22
CA VAL A 468 -7.82 -22.33 -5.25
C VAL A 468 -7.95 -21.52 -3.95
N SER A 469 -8.22 -20.22 -4.06
CA SER A 469 -8.33 -19.34 -2.88
C SER A 469 -9.58 -19.58 -2.04
N LEU A 470 -10.62 -20.13 -2.64
CA LEU A 470 -11.88 -20.42 -1.96
C LEU A 470 -11.92 -21.83 -1.38
N LYS A 471 -10.89 -22.65 -1.60
CA LYS A 471 -10.78 -23.97 -0.95
C LYS A 471 -10.72 -23.78 0.57
N GLY A 472 -11.67 -24.39 1.29
CA GLY A 472 -11.78 -24.25 2.74
C GLY A 472 -12.31 -22.89 3.23
N PHE A 473 -12.86 -22.07 2.36
CA PHE A 473 -13.48 -20.80 2.76
C PHE A 473 -14.87 -21.00 3.37
N GLN A 474 -14.94 -20.99 4.70
CA GLN A 474 -16.15 -21.33 5.48
C GLN A 474 -16.92 -20.11 5.97
N LYS A 475 -16.52 -18.92 5.60
CA LYS A 475 -17.03 -17.65 6.14
C LYS A 475 -17.84 -16.89 5.10
N VAL A 476 -18.73 -16.03 5.56
CA VAL A 476 -19.35 -15.01 4.71
C VAL A 476 -18.36 -13.83 4.64
N PRO A 477 -18.04 -13.27 3.45
CA PRO A 477 -17.18 -12.10 3.36
C PRO A 477 -17.67 -10.96 4.23
N PHE A 478 -16.75 -10.23 4.87
CA PHE A 478 -16.98 -9.06 5.74
C PHE A 478 -17.71 -9.32 7.06
N THR A 479 -18.00 -10.56 7.43
CA THR A 479 -18.77 -10.88 8.65
C THR A 479 -17.92 -11.39 9.80
N CYS A 480 -16.74 -11.90 9.53
CA CYS A 480 -15.86 -12.45 10.55
C CYS A 480 -14.44 -11.98 10.30
N SER A 481 -13.68 -11.69 11.36
CA SER A 481 -12.24 -11.56 11.24
C SER A 481 -11.67 -12.91 10.79
N TYR A 482 -10.74 -12.88 9.88
CA TYR A 482 -9.96 -14.05 9.56
C TYR A 482 -8.92 -14.22 10.66
N LEU A 483 -9.13 -15.19 11.52
CA LEU A 483 -8.09 -15.78 12.34
C LEU A 483 -7.55 -17.03 11.63
N PRO A 484 -6.64 -16.90 10.66
CA PRO A 484 -5.68 -17.96 10.49
C PRO A 484 -4.67 -17.70 11.61
N GLY A 485 -4.61 -18.54 12.56
CA GLY A 485 -3.47 -18.53 13.45
C GLY A 485 -2.21 -18.42 12.61
N LYS A 486 -1.47 -17.30 12.73
CA LYS A 486 -0.17 -17.07 12.12
C LYS A 486 -0.18 -16.89 10.60
N SER A 487 -0.73 -15.79 10.09
CA SER A 487 -0.37 -15.34 8.74
C SER A 487 1.12 -14.95 8.77
N LYS A 488 1.94 -15.81 8.17
CA LYS A 488 3.39 -15.56 8.07
C LYS A 488 3.64 -14.56 6.95
N VAL A 489 3.37 -13.27 7.20
CA VAL A 489 3.55 -12.17 6.23
C VAL A 489 4.95 -12.17 5.63
N HIS A 490 5.96 -12.54 6.43
CA HIS A 490 7.32 -12.71 5.94
C HIS A 490 7.45 -13.82 4.86
N MET A 491 6.65 -14.90 4.91
CA MET A 491 6.67 -15.90 3.84
C MET A 491 6.16 -15.36 2.51
N VAL A 492 5.15 -14.47 2.52
CA VAL A 492 4.63 -13.85 1.30
C VAL A 492 5.74 -13.06 0.61
N PHE A 493 6.53 -12.33 1.38
CA PHE A 493 7.65 -11.55 0.84
C PHE A 493 8.71 -12.44 0.16
N TRP A 494 9.11 -13.54 0.80
CA TRP A 494 10.08 -14.48 0.21
C TRP A 494 9.55 -15.19 -1.04
N CYS A 495 8.22 -15.26 -1.19
CA CYS A 495 7.60 -15.84 -2.37
C CYS A 495 7.50 -14.88 -3.56
N ILE A 496 7.70 -13.57 -3.38
CA ILE A 496 7.54 -12.58 -4.47
C ILE A 496 8.56 -12.82 -5.59
N VAL A 497 9.84 -12.98 -5.26
CA VAL A 497 10.90 -13.19 -6.27
C VAL A 497 10.69 -14.47 -7.07
N PRO A 498 10.53 -15.66 -6.44
CA PRO A 498 10.26 -16.88 -7.19
C PRO A 498 8.93 -16.82 -7.94
N LEU A 499 7.92 -16.09 -7.44
CA LEU A 499 6.67 -15.88 -8.14
C LEU A 499 6.86 -15.07 -9.44
N VAL A 500 7.62 -13.99 -9.39
CA VAL A 500 7.91 -13.16 -10.58
C VAL A 500 8.68 -13.98 -11.62
N VAL A 501 9.67 -14.76 -11.20
CA VAL A 501 10.41 -15.66 -12.08
C VAL A 501 9.51 -16.74 -12.70
N ALA A 502 8.62 -17.32 -11.91
CA ALA A 502 7.65 -18.32 -12.41
C ALA A 502 6.67 -17.70 -13.43
N ILE A 503 6.18 -16.50 -13.15
CA ILE A 503 5.31 -15.76 -14.08
C ILE A 503 6.05 -15.43 -15.37
N GLN A 504 7.32 -15.00 -15.29
CA GLN A 504 8.14 -14.71 -16.47
C GLN A 504 8.33 -15.93 -17.35
N ASN A 505 8.65 -17.09 -16.76
CA ASN A 505 8.78 -18.33 -17.52
C ASN A 505 7.45 -18.78 -18.14
N ALA A 506 6.35 -18.68 -17.39
CA ALA A 506 5.02 -19.02 -17.90
C ALA A 506 4.59 -18.14 -19.07
N THR A 507 4.85 -16.84 -19.01
CA THR A 507 4.51 -15.90 -20.09
C THR A 507 5.44 -16.04 -21.30
N GLU A 508 6.70 -16.45 -21.09
CA GLU A 508 7.58 -16.81 -22.22
C GLU A 508 7.06 -18.07 -22.94
N TRP A 509 6.56 -19.06 -22.20
CA TRP A 509 5.87 -20.21 -22.78
C TRP A 509 4.63 -19.80 -23.56
N GLU A 510 3.81 -18.91 -23.01
CA GLU A 510 2.63 -18.36 -23.68
C GLU A 510 3.01 -17.67 -25.00
N ARG A 511 4.01 -16.80 -24.96
CA ARG A 511 4.50 -16.10 -26.17
C ARG A 511 4.97 -17.08 -27.26
N ARG A 512 5.69 -18.14 -26.86
CA ARG A 512 6.12 -19.19 -27.79
C ARG A 512 4.92 -19.99 -28.31
N ALA A 513 3.94 -20.29 -27.47
CA ALA A 513 2.75 -20.99 -27.88
C ALA A 513 1.92 -20.19 -28.90
N MET A 514 1.87 -18.86 -28.78
CA MET A 514 1.17 -17.97 -29.74
C MET A 514 1.74 -18.03 -31.15
N SER A 515 2.98 -18.54 -31.34
CA SER A 515 3.57 -18.66 -32.68
C SER A 515 2.94 -19.75 -33.54
N SER A 516 2.23 -20.73 -32.95
CA SER A 516 1.53 -21.79 -33.69
C SER A 516 0.14 -22.07 -33.11
N PRO A 517 -0.91 -22.14 -33.95
CA PRO A 517 -2.26 -22.40 -33.47
C PRO A 517 -2.39 -23.67 -32.66
N LEU A 518 -1.69 -24.75 -33.05
CA LEU A 518 -1.75 -26.04 -32.37
C LEU A 518 -1.18 -25.98 -30.95
N SER A 519 0.01 -25.37 -30.78
CA SER A 519 0.62 -25.22 -29.47
C SER A 519 -0.17 -24.31 -28.54
N TYR A 520 -0.77 -23.26 -29.09
CA TYR A 520 -1.63 -22.36 -28.32
C TYR A 520 -2.89 -23.09 -27.80
N TRP A 521 -3.60 -23.80 -28.66
CA TRP A 521 -4.82 -24.50 -28.26
C TRP A 521 -4.51 -25.68 -27.31
N ALA A 522 -3.38 -26.35 -27.46
CA ALA A 522 -2.90 -27.35 -26.51
C ALA A 522 -2.66 -26.75 -25.12
N MET A 523 -1.97 -25.60 -25.05
CA MET A 523 -1.76 -24.86 -23.79
C MET A 523 -3.10 -24.37 -23.19
N ALA A 524 -3.99 -23.79 -23.99
CA ALA A 524 -5.29 -23.33 -23.53
C ALA A 524 -6.15 -24.49 -23.00
N ALA A 525 -6.11 -25.66 -23.65
CA ALA A 525 -6.81 -26.85 -23.21
C ALA A 525 -6.26 -27.40 -21.87
N THR A 526 -4.93 -27.39 -21.68
CA THR A 526 -4.32 -27.80 -20.39
C THR A 526 -4.68 -26.84 -19.27
N LEU A 527 -4.66 -25.54 -19.51
CA LEU A 527 -5.12 -24.54 -18.53
C LEU A 527 -6.62 -24.66 -18.25
N GLY A 528 -7.43 -24.92 -19.29
CA GLY A 528 -8.87 -25.19 -19.16
C GLY A 528 -9.16 -26.41 -18.32
N ALA A 529 -8.42 -27.51 -18.55
CA ALA A 529 -8.51 -28.73 -17.74
C ALA A 529 -8.10 -28.46 -16.28
N ALA A 530 -7.03 -27.68 -16.05
CA ALA A 530 -6.62 -27.30 -14.72
C ALA A 530 -7.68 -26.42 -14.01
N ALA A 531 -8.30 -25.48 -14.73
CA ALA A 531 -9.39 -24.66 -14.20
C ALA A 531 -10.62 -25.50 -13.85
N PHE A 532 -10.96 -26.46 -14.70
CA PHE A 532 -12.05 -27.41 -14.44
C PHE A 532 -11.75 -28.29 -13.22
N ALA A 533 -10.53 -28.84 -13.12
CA ALA A 533 -10.10 -29.66 -11.98
C ALA A 533 -10.11 -28.85 -10.67
N ALA A 534 -9.59 -27.62 -10.67
CA ALA A 534 -9.62 -26.73 -9.52
C ALA A 534 -11.05 -26.48 -9.04
N ARG A 535 -11.96 -26.23 -9.98
CA ARG A 535 -13.38 -26.03 -9.69
C ARG A 535 -14.05 -27.29 -9.15
N TRP A 536 -13.76 -28.44 -9.77
CA TRP A 536 -14.32 -29.72 -9.33
C TRP A 536 -13.87 -30.07 -7.90
N VAL A 537 -12.58 -29.88 -7.58
CA VAL A 537 -12.04 -30.08 -6.24
C VAL A 537 -12.67 -29.11 -5.24
N SER A 538 -12.83 -27.84 -5.60
CA SER A 538 -13.47 -26.82 -4.75
C SER A 538 -14.92 -27.20 -4.43
N ASN A 539 -15.69 -27.63 -5.42
CA ASN A 539 -17.08 -28.07 -5.25
C ASN A 539 -17.17 -29.39 -4.46
N ALA A 540 -16.30 -30.36 -4.73
CA ALA A 540 -16.26 -31.62 -4.01
C ALA A 540 -15.91 -31.43 -2.52
N SER A 541 -15.00 -30.51 -2.22
CA SER A 541 -14.67 -30.17 -0.83
C SER A 541 -15.83 -29.49 -0.10
N ALA A 542 -16.61 -28.66 -0.80
CA ALA A 542 -17.80 -28.01 -0.24
C ALA A 542 -18.94 -29.01 0.06
N ASN A 543 -19.07 -30.07 -0.74
CA ASN A 543 -20.12 -31.08 -0.56
C ASN A 543 -19.78 -32.16 0.49
N ARG A 544 -18.47 -32.43 0.70
CA ARG A 544 -18.03 -33.46 1.69
C ARG A 544 -18.05 -32.97 3.12
N ASN A 545 -17.75 -31.72 3.31
CA ASN A 545 -17.81 -31.07 4.61
C ASN A 545 -18.93 -30.05 4.50
N GLU A 546 -20.06 -30.24 5.15
CA GLU A 546 -20.99 -29.18 5.48
C GLU A 546 -20.41 -28.42 6.71
N PRO A 547 -19.42 -27.58 6.54
CA PRO A 547 -18.89 -26.86 7.68
C PRO A 547 -19.94 -25.83 8.05
N GLU A 548 -20.40 -25.94 9.27
CA GLU A 548 -21.20 -24.93 9.93
C GLU A 548 -20.57 -23.55 9.69
N ILE A 549 -21.39 -22.55 9.36
CA ILE A 549 -20.88 -21.20 9.12
C ILE A 549 -20.22 -20.74 10.43
N GLN A 550 -18.90 -20.59 10.40
CA GLN A 550 -18.17 -20.06 11.55
C GLN A 550 -18.43 -18.56 11.62
N PHE A 551 -19.17 -18.16 12.64
CA PHE A 551 -19.29 -16.77 13.04
C PHE A 551 -18.31 -16.55 14.20
N GLU A 552 -17.56 -15.47 14.13
CA GLU A 552 -16.81 -15.01 15.29
C GLU A 552 -17.79 -14.44 16.30
N GLU A 553 -17.80 -15.02 17.48
CA GLU A 553 -18.47 -14.40 18.61
C GLU A 553 -17.67 -13.12 18.93
N SER A 554 -18.37 -11.96 18.97
CA SER A 554 -17.78 -10.80 19.64
C SER A 554 -17.32 -11.34 20.98
N ALA A 555 -16.02 -11.24 21.30
CA ALA A 555 -15.56 -11.51 22.65
C ALA A 555 -16.60 -10.86 23.56
N SER A 556 -17.26 -11.67 24.39
CA SER A 556 -18.16 -11.15 25.40
C SER A 556 -17.38 -10.00 25.99
N ASP A 557 -17.99 -8.81 26.07
CA ASP A 557 -17.39 -7.73 26.85
C ASP A 557 -17.13 -8.36 28.22
N GLU A 558 -15.98 -9.02 28.39
CA GLU A 558 -15.43 -9.26 29.68
C GLU A 558 -15.32 -7.85 30.22
N LEU A 559 -16.29 -7.48 31.01
CA LEU A 559 -16.18 -6.40 31.95
C LEU A 559 -14.86 -6.71 32.64
N VAL A 560 -13.78 -6.09 32.13
CA VAL A 560 -12.54 -6.02 32.88
C VAL A 560 -13.01 -5.39 34.16
N GLU A 561 -13.13 -6.21 35.20
CA GLU A 561 -13.41 -5.75 36.53
C GLU A 561 -12.41 -4.63 36.73
N LEU A 562 -12.93 -3.40 36.66
CA LEU A 562 -12.17 -2.27 37.13
C LEU A 562 -11.86 -2.65 38.57
N GLY A 563 -10.63 -3.10 38.81
CA GLY A 563 -10.15 -3.48 40.12
C GLY A 563 -10.21 -2.27 41.05
N ILE A 564 -11.41 -1.96 41.47
CA ILE A 564 -11.72 -1.16 42.64
C ILE A 564 -11.70 -2.15 43.79
N ASN A 565 -10.49 -2.62 44.12
CA ASN A 565 -10.23 -3.17 45.42
C ASN A 565 -10.00 -2.00 46.35
N ASN A 566 -10.93 -1.87 47.31
CA ASN A 566 -10.85 -1.00 48.49
C ASN A 566 -9.51 -1.08 49.20
#